data_a5432a705fa2844773e4679aaab9b53d
#
_entry.id   a5432a705fa2844773e4679aaab9b53d
#
_cell.length_a   1.000
_cell.length_b   1.000
_cell.length_c   1.000
_cell.angle_alpha   90.00
_cell.angle_beta   90.00
_cell.angle_gamma   90.00
#
_symmetry.space_group_name_H-M   'P 1'
#
loop_
_entity.id
_entity.type
_entity.pdbx_description
1 polymer ?
#
loop_
_entity_poly.entity_id
_entity_poly.type
_entity_poly.pdbx_seq_one_letter_code
_entity_poly.pdbx_strand_id
1 'polypeptide(L)'
;KYKQYGKRKLNSIRCIDIQNFVDFRLNSTKRNGEKLSPNTVLLDIRNLRVFFTFATKNQYMERSPMIGVKGPKRREKKIRFLTELEIKLILDVIDKNDFRNLIATYLYTGARREELVPPLFTWSSVDFPNKQIQLTGKLGKTRYVPMNSKVEQILKEHKKLGFEFPFNFKLDYVSHRLADYYKEAGIKDANVHVLRKTFGSLLIQKKLADIFMISKLLGHSSVRVTESHYVELLKENVEKPVEGLTDVILLE
;
A
#
# COMPACT_ATOMS: atom_id res chain seq x y z
N LYS A 1 22.26 18.27 16.27
CA LYS A 1 23.58 17.62 16.42
C LYS A 1 24.23 17.27 15.06
N TYR A 2 23.47 16.98 13.98
CA TYR A 2 24.02 16.60 12.67
C TYR A 2 24.03 17.71 11.60
N LYS A 3 23.56 18.92 11.89
CA LYS A 3 23.66 20.10 11.00
C LYS A 3 25.10 20.47 10.63
N GLN A 4 26.05 20.11 11.46
CA GLN A 4 27.48 20.33 11.22
C GLN A 4 28.03 19.55 10.01
N TYR A 5 27.43 18.40 9.65
CA TYR A 5 27.88 17.62 8.49
C TYR A 5 27.56 18.31 7.16
N GLY A 6 26.50 19.12 7.09
CA GLY A 6 26.16 19.89 5.88
C GLY A 6 27.18 20.94 5.48
N LYS A 7 28.11 21.28 6.38
CA LYS A 7 29.22 22.24 6.13
C LYS A 7 30.56 21.56 5.82
N ARG A 8 30.63 20.24 5.93
CA ARG A 8 31.88 19.49 5.66
C ARG A 8 32.05 19.21 4.19
N LYS A 9 33.32 19.18 3.73
CA LYS A 9 33.65 18.71 2.38
C LYS A 9 33.28 17.23 2.24
N LEU A 10 32.71 16.82 1.12
CA LEU A 10 32.28 15.43 0.88
C LEU A 10 33.40 14.42 1.16
N ASN A 11 34.61 14.69 0.69
CA ASN A 11 35.78 13.83 0.87
C ASN A 11 36.21 13.67 2.34
N SER A 12 35.72 14.50 3.27
CA SER A 12 36.00 14.37 4.70
C SER A 12 35.01 13.49 5.45
N ILE A 13 33.94 13.02 4.80
CA ILE A 13 32.93 12.16 5.39
C ILE A 13 33.41 10.70 5.28
N ARG A 14 33.54 10.03 6.42
CA ARG A 14 34.01 8.64 6.52
C ARG A 14 32.87 7.70 6.91
N CYS A 15 33.10 6.39 6.75
CA CYS A 15 32.13 5.35 7.11
C CYS A 15 31.68 5.47 8.59
N ILE A 16 32.60 5.81 9.50
CA ILE A 16 32.27 5.99 10.92
C ILE A 16 31.29 7.15 11.17
N ASP A 17 31.38 8.22 10.39
CA ASP A 17 30.45 9.35 10.51
C ASP A 17 29.01 8.90 10.14
N ILE A 18 28.89 8.07 9.09
CA ILE A 18 27.59 7.51 8.69
C ILE A 18 27.09 6.49 9.71
N GLN A 19 27.97 5.62 10.24
CA GLN A 19 27.58 4.67 11.28
C GLN A 19 27.07 5.40 12.55
N ASN A 20 27.77 6.43 13.01
CA ASN A 20 27.33 7.26 14.13
C ASN A 20 25.97 7.93 13.86
N PHE A 21 25.71 8.34 12.60
CA PHE A 21 24.39 8.85 12.20
C PHE A 21 23.32 7.77 12.29
N VAL A 22 23.59 6.55 11.83
CA VAL A 22 22.65 5.42 11.92
C VAL A 22 22.29 5.13 13.38
N ASP A 23 23.30 5.06 14.26
CA ASP A 23 23.12 4.78 15.69
C ASP A 23 22.32 5.89 16.38
N PHE A 24 22.60 7.15 16.02
CA PHE A 24 21.81 8.28 16.49
C PHE A 24 20.33 8.16 16.02
N ARG A 25 20.09 7.81 14.76
CA ARG A 25 18.72 7.66 14.23
C ARG A 25 17.97 6.53 14.92
N LEU A 26 18.63 5.41 15.23
CA LEU A 26 18.03 4.30 15.98
C LEU A 26 17.59 4.70 17.39
N ASN A 27 18.32 5.65 18.02
CA ASN A 27 18.01 6.18 19.34
C ASN A 27 17.13 7.44 19.30
N SER A 28 16.77 7.94 18.11
CA SER A 28 15.92 9.12 17.97
C SER A 28 14.43 8.77 18.10
N THR A 29 13.66 9.76 18.56
CA THR A 29 12.21 9.68 18.69
C THR A 29 11.50 10.51 17.63
N LYS A 30 10.26 10.15 17.32
CA LYS A 30 9.31 10.94 16.55
C LYS A 30 8.78 12.11 17.40
N ARG A 31 8.01 13.01 16.76
CA ARG A 31 7.34 14.12 17.48
C ARG A 31 6.38 13.66 18.58
N ASN A 32 5.79 12.47 18.43
CA ASN A 32 4.89 11.86 19.41
C ASN A 32 5.61 11.06 20.51
N GLY A 33 6.95 11.18 20.65
CA GLY A 33 7.74 10.48 21.65
C GLY A 33 8.11 9.03 21.34
N GLU A 34 7.52 8.40 20.32
CA GLU A 34 7.86 7.03 19.95
C GLU A 34 9.24 6.93 19.28
N LYS A 35 9.98 5.86 19.53
CA LYS A 35 11.24 5.58 18.82
C LYS A 35 11.02 5.44 17.30
N LEU A 36 12.00 5.86 16.52
CA LEU A 36 11.98 5.62 15.08
C LEU A 36 12.01 4.13 14.80
N SER A 37 11.24 3.70 13.79
CA SER A 37 11.25 2.30 13.39
C SER A 37 12.56 1.94 12.68
N PRO A 38 13.08 0.69 12.84
CA PRO A 38 14.23 0.22 12.06
C PRO A 38 14.05 0.42 10.55
N ASN A 39 12.84 0.25 10.04
CA ASN A 39 12.54 0.46 8.62
C ASN A 39 12.70 1.93 8.18
N THR A 40 12.42 2.91 9.06
CA THR A 40 12.67 4.32 8.79
C THR A 40 14.18 4.60 8.68
N VAL A 41 14.97 4.00 9.57
CA VAL A 41 16.43 4.15 9.53
C VAL A 41 17.03 3.47 8.29
N LEU A 42 16.49 2.31 7.88
CA LEU A 42 16.89 1.65 6.63
C LEU A 42 16.58 2.52 5.40
N LEU A 43 15.48 3.28 5.41
CA LEU A 43 15.17 4.24 4.35
C LEU A 43 16.19 5.38 4.31
N ASP A 44 16.59 5.92 5.47
CA ASP A 44 17.65 6.93 5.55
C ASP A 44 18.97 6.41 4.97
N ILE A 45 19.38 5.18 5.33
CA ILE A 45 20.57 4.52 4.80
C ILE A 45 20.48 4.36 3.27
N ARG A 46 19.32 3.94 2.76
CA ARG A 46 19.07 3.81 1.32
C ARG A 46 19.24 5.15 0.61
N ASN A 47 18.67 6.22 1.13
CA ASN A 47 18.77 7.55 0.54
C ASN A 47 20.22 8.07 0.54
N LEU A 48 20.95 7.88 1.65
CA LEU A 48 22.37 8.20 1.71
C LEU A 48 23.19 7.39 0.71
N ARG A 49 22.87 6.10 0.54
CA ARG A 49 23.56 5.25 -0.44
C ARG A 49 23.36 5.75 -1.87
N VAL A 50 22.13 6.15 -2.23
CA VAL A 50 21.83 6.75 -3.55
C VAL A 50 22.64 8.03 -3.74
N PHE A 51 22.65 8.92 -2.75
CA PHE A 51 23.40 10.18 -2.78
C PHE A 51 24.91 9.95 -2.95
N PHE A 52 25.53 9.10 -2.13
CA PHE A 52 26.98 8.87 -2.22
C PHE A 52 27.36 8.07 -3.47
N THR A 53 26.47 7.21 -3.99
CA THR A 53 26.68 6.56 -5.29
C THR A 53 26.68 7.60 -6.43
N PHE A 54 25.75 8.56 -6.40
CA PHE A 54 25.76 9.66 -7.35
C PHE A 54 27.05 10.49 -7.25
N ALA A 55 27.45 10.86 -6.04
CA ALA A 55 28.68 11.65 -5.82
C ALA A 55 29.93 10.94 -6.33
N THR A 56 30.04 9.63 -6.13
CA THR A 56 31.20 8.84 -6.62
C THR A 56 31.15 8.69 -8.14
N LYS A 57 29.98 8.41 -8.73
CA LYS A 57 29.84 8.28 -10.19
C LYS A 57 30.16 9.57 -10.95
N ASN A 58 29.85 10.72 -10.35
CA ASN A 58 30.14 12.04 -10.94
C ASN A 58 31.48 12.64 -10.45
N GLN A 59 32.36 11.83 -9.86
CA GLN A 59 33.71 12.21 -9.46
C GLN A 59 33.79 13.35 -8.43
N TYR A 60 32.70 13.63 -7.69
CA TYR A 60 32.73 14.55 -6.54
C TYR A 60 33.48 13.99 -5.34
N MET A 61 33.70 12.67 -5.33
CA MET A 61 34.51 11.95 -4.35
C MET A 61 35.02 10.64 -4.96
N GLU A 62 36.18 10.19 -4.49
CA GLU A 62 36.84 8.97 -4.99
C GLU A 62 36.15 7.69 -4.49
N ARG A 63 35.75 7.67 -3.21
CA ARG A 63 35.23 6.46 -2.58
C ARG A 63 34.02 6.78 -1.71
N SER A 64 32.97 5.97 -1.86
CA SER A 64 31.74 6.12 -1.07
C SER A 64 31.95 5.73 0.41
N PRO A 65 31.56 6.60 1.37
CA PRO A 65 31.63 6.29 2.80
C PRO A 65 30.55 5.28 3.25
N MET A 66 29.68 4.85 2.33
CA MET A 66 28.64 3.84 2.60
C MET A 66 29.18 2.40 2.62
N ILE A 67 30.45 2.20 2.19
CA ILE A 67 31.09 0.89 2.23
C ILE A 67 31.33 0.51 3.68
N GLY A 68 30.80 -0.66 4.09
CA GLY A 68 30.90 -1.15 5.46
C GLY A 68 29.84 -0.65 6.45
N VAL A 69 28.97 0.31 6.05
CA VAL A 69 27.85 0.76 6.90
C VAL A 69 26.86 -0.37 7.13
N LYS A 70 26.62 -0.68 8.41
CA LYS A 70 25.66 -1.70 8.87
C LYS A 70 24.34 -1.03 9.24
N GLY A 71 23.24 -1.55 8.69
CA GLY A 71 21.88 -1.14 9.06
C GLY A 71 21.23 -2.09 10.07
N PRO A 72 20.13 -1.67 10.71
CA PRO A 72 19.36 -2.55 11.58
C PRO A 72 18.72 -3.70 10.78
N LYS A 73 18.40 -4.79 11.47
CA LYS A 73 17.58 -5.87 10.88
C LYS A 73 16.20 -5.32 10.52
N ARG A 74 15.73 -5.65 9.33
CA ARG A 74 14.38 -5.29 8.89
C ARG A 74 13.36 -5.99 9.79
N ARG A 75 12.43 -5.22 10.36
CA ARG A 75 11.26 -5.82 11.01
C ARG A 75 10.24 -6.19 9.94
N GLU A 76 9.95 -7.46 9.83
CA GLU A 76 8.79 -7.94 9.08
C GLU A 76 7.53 -7.54 9.84
N LYS A 77 6.60 -6.87 9.15
CA LYS A 77 5.29 -6.57 9.71
C LYS A 77 4.30 -7.56 9.11
N LYS A 78 3.57 -8.24 9.97
CA LYS A 78 2.36 -8.97 9.53
C LYS A 78 1.46 -8.01 8.75
N ILE A 79 0.87 -8.53 7.68
CA ILE A 79 -0.02 -7.72 6.86
C ILE A 79 -1.28 -7.43 7.65
N ARG A 80 -1.57 -6.13 7.84
CA ARG A 80 -2.84 -5.67 8.40
C ARG A 80 -3.86 -5.59 7.27
N PHE A 81 -4.94 -6.36 7.38
CA PHE A 81 -6.16 -6.26 6.57
C PHE A 81 -7.37 -6.31 7.50
N LEU A 82 -8.53 -5.89 7.05
CA LEU A 82 -9.76 -5.94 7.83
C LEU A 82 -10.36 -7.34 7.78
N THR A 83 -10.83 -7.82 8.92
CA THR A 83 -11.68 -9.00 9.01
C THR A 83 -13.09 -8.69 8.47
N GLU A 84 -13.90 -9.71 8.18
CA GLU A 84 -15.29 -9.52 7.74
C GLU A 84 -16.10 -8.73 8.77
N LEU A 85 -15.87 -8.97 10.06
CA LEU A 85 -16.49 -8.22 11.14
C LEU A 85 -16.07 -6.75 11.14
N GLU A 86 -14.77 -6.46 10.96
CA GLU A 86 -14.27 -5.08 10.89
C GLU A 86 -14.79 -4.35 9.66
N ILE A 87 -14.97 -5.04 8.52
CA ILE A 87 -15.59 -4.48 7.31
C ILE A 87 -17.04 -4.08 7.61
N LYS A 88 -17.80 -4.94 8.28
CA LYS A 88 -19.16 -4.63 8.68
C LYS A 88 -19.20 -3.42 9.61
N LEU A 89 -18.41 -3.43 10.69
CA LEU A 89 -18.34 -2.35 11.66
C LEU A 89 -17.98 -1.00 11.02
N ILE A 90 -16.96 -0.96 10.15
CA ILE A 90 -16.57 0.31 9.50
C ILE A 90 -17.65 0.82 8.55
N LEU A 91 -18.36 -0.04 7.84
CA LEU A 91 -19.44 0.38 6.94
C LEU A 91 -20.69 0.83 7.72
N ASP A 92 -20.94 0.25 8.89
CA ASP A 92 -22.11 0.57 9.72
C ASP A 92 -21.98 1.95 10.41
N VAL A 93 -20.77 2.32 10.87
CA VAL A 93 -20.54 3.62 11.53
C VAL A 93 -20.47 4.80 10.56
N ILE A 94 -20.29 4.58 9.25
CA ILE A 94 -20.25 5.67 8.28
C ILE A 94 -21.66 6.20 8.04
N ASP A 95 -21.93 7.41 8.49
CA ASP A 95 -23.23 8.08 8.40
C ASP A 95 -23.55 8.62 7.00
N LYS A 96 -22.54 9.04 6.22
CA LYS A 96 -22.71 9.61 4.88
C LYS A 96 -22.69 8.53 3.81
N ASN A 97 -23.78 8.35 3.11
CA ASN A 97 -23.93 7.32 2.07
C ASN A 97 -22.89 7.42 0.95
N ASP A 98 -22.59 8.63 0.46
CA ASP A 98 -21.61 8.85 -0.59
C ASP A 98 -20.17 8.47 -0.13
N PHE A 99 -19.84 8.77 1.13
CA PHE A 99 -18.55 8.36 1.71
C PHE A 99 -18.51 6.85 1.96
N ARG A 100 -19.59 6.26 2.45
CA ARG A 100 -19.74 4.80 2.59
C ARG A 100 -19.56 4.09 1.24
N ASN A 101 -20.17 4.62 0.18
CA ASN A 101 -20.04 4.13 -1.19
C ASN A 101 -18.59 4.21 -1.71
N LEU A 102 -17.86 5.29 -1.39
CA LEU A 102 -16.44 5.40 -1.69
C LEU A 102 -15.62 4.31 -0.97
N ILE A 103 -15.84 4.11 0.33
CA ILE A 103 -15.12 3.10 1.11
C ILE A 103 -15.43 1.68 0.61
N ALA A 104 -16.70 1.38 0.31
CA ALA A 104 -17.08 0.12 -0.31
C ALA A 104 -16.39 -0.08 -1.68
N THR A 105 -16.29 0.98 -2.49
CA THR A 105 -15.62 0.91 -3.79
C THR A 105 -14.11 0.64 -3.63
N TYR A 106 -13.44 1.22 -2.62
CA TYR A 106 -12.05 0.83 -2.31
C TYR A 106 -11.92 -0.66 -1.96
N LEU A 107 -12.85 -1.19 -1.16
CA LEU A 107 -12.86 -2.61 -0.78
C LEU A 107 -13.13 -3.54 -1.96
N TYR A 108 -13.95 -3.14 -2.92
CA TYR A 108 -14.29 -3.95 -4.10
C TYR A 108 -13.29 -3.86 -5.25
N THR A 109 -12.43 -2.85 -5.28
CA THR A 109 -11.54 -2.59 -6.42
C THR A 109 -10.05 -2.67 -6.07
N GLY A 110 -9.72 -2.61 -4.79
CA GLY A 110 -8.34 -2.52 -4.33
C GLY A 110 -7.62 -1.27 -4.83
N ALA A 111 -8.34 -0.20 -5.14
CA ALA A 111 -7.77 1.05 -5.62
C ALA A 111 -6.79 1.66 -4.61
N ARG A 112 -5.80 2.42 -5.10
CA ARG A 112 -4.96 3.26 -4.26
C ARG A 112 -5.74 4.50 -3.81
N ARG A 113 -5.27 5.14 -2.74
CA ARG A 113 -5.95 6.27 -2.11
C ARG A 113 -6.34 7.39 -3.10
N GLU A 114 -5.44 7.74 -4.01
CA GLU A 114 -5.67 8.79 -5.00
C GLU A 114 -6.50 8.35 -6.23
N GLU A 115 -6.65 7.06 -6.47
CA GLU A 115 -7.20 6.52 -7.71
C GLU A 115 -8.74 6.57 -7.81
N LEU A 116 -9.46 6.86 -6.73
CA LEU A 116 -10.93 6.97 -6.71
C LEU A 116 -11.44 8.38 -6.43
N VAL A 117 -10.58 9.38 -6.42
CA VAL A 117 -10.96 10.77 -6.15
C VAL A 117 -10.41 11.72 -7.22
N PRO A 118 -11.00 12.92 -7.40
CA PRO A 118 -10.49 13.92 -8.32
C PRO A 118 -9.04 14.32 -8.02
N PRO A 119 -8.26 14.71 -9.02
CA PRO A 119 -8.63 14.78 -10.44
C PRO A 119 -8.45 13.46 -11.21
N LEU A 120 -7.98 12.36 -10.55
CA LEU A 120 -7.62 11.12 -11.23
C LEU A 120 -8.83 10.25 -11.58
N PHE A 121 -9.94 10.38 -10.84
CA PHE A 121 -11.16 9.60 -11.08
C PHE A 121 -12.31 10.51 -11.52
N THR A 122 -12.64 10.41 -12.77
CA THR A 122 -13.70 11.19 -13.42
C THR A 122 -14.70 10.24 -14.09
N TRP A 123 -15.82 10.77 -14.61
CA TRP A 123 -16.79 9.95 -15.33
C TRP A 123 -16.22 9.29 -16.60
N SER A 124 -15.17 9.87 -17.20
CA SER A 124 -14.45 9.23 -18.31
C SER A 124 -13.65 7.99 -17.90
N SER A 125 -13.40 7.82 -16.61
CA SER A 125 -12.75 6.61 -16.05
C SER A 125 -13.73 5.43 -15.88
N VAL A 126 -15.03 5.64 -16.09
CA VAL A 126 -16.09 4.64 -15.87
C VAL A 126 -16.66 4.16 -17.20
N ASP A 127 -16.37 2.91 -17.54
CA ASP A 127 -16.88 2.25 -18.74
C ASP A 127 -18.03 1.32 -18.36
N PHE A 128 -19.26 1.83 -18.43
CA PHE A 128 -20.46 1.07 -18.09
C PHE A 128 -20.76 -0.07 -19.10
N PRO A 129 -20.60 0.12 -20.42
CA PRO A 129 -20.79 -0.97 -21.39
C PRO A 129 -19.92 -2.17 -21.12
N ASN A 130 -18.63 -1.97 -20.88
CA ASN A 130 -17.66 -3.03 -20.60
C ASN A 130 -17.56 -3.41 -19.12
N LYS A 131 -18.38 -2.79 -18.26
CA LYS A 131 -18.40 -3.01 -16.80
C LYS A 131 -17.04 -2.94 -16.16
N GLN A 132 -16.26 -1.90 -16.46
CA GLN A 132 -14.92 -1.71 -15.93
C GLN A 132 -14.64 -0.26 -15.55
N ILE A 133 -13.71 -0.06 -14.64
CA ILE A 133 -13.14 1.25 -14.30
C ILE A 133 -11.68 1.31 -14.65
N GLN A 134 -11.26 2.45 -15.15
CA GLN A 134 -9.86 2.78 -15.38
C GLN A 134 -9.29 3.47 -14.15
N LEU A 135 -8.32 2.85 -13.51
CA LEU A 135 -7.61 3.42 -12.36
C LEU A 135 -6.24 3.90 -12.79
N THR A 136 -5.99 5.21 -12.59
CA THR A 136 -4.74 5.86 -12.97
C THR A 136 -3.92 6.16 -11.72
N GLY A 137 -2.74 5.57 -11.63
CA GLY A 137 -1.80 5.79 -10.53
C GLY A 137 -0.75 6.85 -10.85
N LYS A 138 0.21 7.01 -9.94
CA LYS A 138 1.36 7.89 -10.14
C LYS A 138 2.10 7.57 -11.43
N LEU A 139 2.62 8.61 -12.09
CA LEU A 139 3.34 8.51 -13.37
C LEU A 139 2.45 8.05 -14.55
N GLY A 140 1.14 8.24 -14.47
CA GLY A 140 0.22 7.93 -15.56
C GLY A 140 0.00 6.44 -15.84
N LYS A 141 0.50 5.54 -14.98
CA LYS A 141 0.24 4.11 -15.15
C LYS A 141 -1.22 3.80 -14.90
N THR A 142 -1.87 3.24 -15.90
CA THR A 142 -3.30 2.86 -15.85
C THR A 142 -3.47 1.35 -15.73
N ARG A 143 -4.60 0.94 -15.14
CA ARG A 143 -5.12 -0.42 -15.18
C ARG A 143 -6.63 -0.41 -15.22
N TYR A 144 -7.21 -1.46 -15.76
CA TYR A 144 -8.64 -1.67 -15.76
C TYR A 144 -9.02 -2.68 -14.69
N VAL A 145 -10.06 -2.36 -13.91
CA VAL A 145 -10.61 -3.24 -12.88
C VAL A 145 -12.08 -3.47 -13.21
N PRO A 146 -12.54 -4.74 -13.30
CA PRO A 146 -13.94 -5.05 -13.51
C PRO A 146 -14.81 -4.48 -12.38
N MET A 147 -15.97 -3.94 -12.74
CA MET A 147 -17.00 -3.56 -11.77
C MET A 147 -17.83 -4.80 -11.41
N ASN A 148 -17.95 -5.08 -10.12
CA ASN A 148 -19.00 -5.98 -9.66
C ASN A 148 -20.35 -5.23 -9.64
N SER A 149 -21.44 -5.99 -9.43
CA SER A 149 -22.80 -5.44 -9.45
C SER A 149 -23.00 -4.27 -8.47
N LYS A 150 -22.32 -4.31 -7.31
CA LYS A 150 -22.44 -3.25 -6.29
C LYS A 150 -21.73 -1.96 -6.70
N VAL A 151 -20.51 -2.06 -7.25
CA VAL A 151 -19.79 -0.88 -7.78
C VAL A 151 -20.55 -0.28 -8.96
N GLU A 152 -21.06 -1.11 -9.86
CA GLU A 152 -21.87 -0.64 -10.99
C GLU A 152 -23.12 0.11 -10.51
N GLN A 153 -23.84 -0.44 -9.53
CA GLN A 153 -25.03 0.19 -8.93
C GLN A 153 -24.67 1.55 -8.30
N ILE A 154 -23.63 1.60 -7.45
CA ILE A 154 -23.18 2.84 -6.80
C ILE A 154 -22.88 3.93 -7.83
N LEU A 155 -22.11 3.59 -8.87
CA LEU A 155 -21.71 4.56 -9.88
C LEU A 155 -22.89 5.03 -10.75
N LYS A 156 -23.84 4.15 -11.07
CA LYS A 156 -25.08 4.52 -11.77
C LYS A 156 -25.94 5.46 -10.94
N GLU A 157 -26.07 5.21 -9.65
CA GLU A 157 -26.83 6.08 -8.72
C GLU A 157 -26.18 7.46 -8.61
N HIS A 158 -24.87 7.54 -8.42
CA HIS A 158 -24.15 8.82 -8.36
C HIS A 158 -24.26 9.60 -9.67
N LYS A 159 -24.20 8.93 -10.82
CA LYS A 159 -24.39 9.56 -12.13
C LYS A 159 -25.83 10.09 -12.30
N LYS A 160 -26.84 9.32 -11.87
CA LYS A 160 -28.26 9.72 -11.90
C LYS A 160 -28.51 10.93 -10.99
N LEU A 161 -27.84 11.02 -9.85
CA LEU A 161 -27.92 12.15 -8.92
C LEU A 161 -27.20 13.41 -9.40
N GLY A 162 -26.52 13.35 -10.55
CA GLY A 162 -25.83 14.48 -11.16
C GLY A 162 -24.52 14.87 -10.47
N PHE A 163 -23.85 13.95 -9.80
CA PHE A 163 -22.56 14.24 -9.19
C PHE A 163 -21.55 14.66 -10.27
N GLU A 164 -20.79 15.73 -10.00
CA GLU A 164 -19.76 16.25 -10.91
C GLU A 164 -18.67 15.20 -11.17
N PHE A 165 -18.29 14.46 -10.12
CA PHE A 165 -17.34 13.34 -10.18
C PHE A 165 -17.99 12.09 -9.59
N PRO A 166 -17.53 10.86 -9.97
CA PRO A 166 -18.03 9.63 -9.35
C PRO A 166 -17.96 9.67 -7.81
N PHE A 167 -16.87 10.26 -7.26
CA PHE A 167 -16.73 10.57 -5.84
C PHE A 167 -16.07 11.94 -5.69
N ASN A 168 -16.79 12.91 -5.14
CA ASN A 168 -16.34 14.30 -5.03
C ASN A 168 -15.71 14.57 -3.64
N PHE A 169 -14.57 13.94 -3.34
CA PHE A 169 -13.86 14.12 -2.09
C PHE A 169 -12.43 14.58 -2.31
N LYS A 170 -11.95 15.48 -1.44
CA LYS A 170 -10.53 15.82 -1.36
C LYS A 170 -9.75 14.67 -0.71
N LEU A 171 -8.56 14.38 -1.23
CA LEU A 171 -7.72 13.25 -0.81
C LEU A 171 -7.43 13.25 0.70
N ASP A 172 -7.10 14.41 1.26
CA ASP A 172 -6.79 14.53 2.70
C ASP A 172 -8.04 14.36 3.55
N TYR A 173 -9.20 14.84 3.09
CA TYR A 173 -10.48 14.61 3.76
C TYR A 173 -10.77 13.11 3.89
N VAL A 174 -10.59 12.33 2.80
CA VAL A 174 -10.80 10.88 2.83
C VAL A 174 -9.93 10.23 3.91
N SER A 175 -8.65 10.64 4.00
CA SER A 175 -7.71 10.04 4.96
C SER A 175 -8.07 10.35 6.41
N HIS A 176 -8.40 11.63 6.71
CA HIS A 176 -8.73 12.07 8.06
C HIS A 176 -10.08 11.50 8.49
N ARG A 177 -11.11 11.63 7.64
CA ARG A 177 -12.45 11.17 7.98
C ARG A 177 -12.52 9.65 8.17
N LEU A 178 -11.82 8.88 7.33
CA LEU A 178 -11.74 7.44 7.52
C LEU A 178 -11.00 7.05 8.80
N ALA A 179 -9.99 7.81 9.21
CA ALA A 179 -9.30 7.58 10.50
C ALA A 179 -10.24 7.82 11.70
N ASP A 180 -11.11 8.83 11.62
CA ASP A 180 -12.12 9.09 12.65
C ASP A 180 -13.12 7.92 12.73
N TYR A 181 -13.63 7.44 11.61
CA TYR A 181 -14.53 6.28 11.57
C TYR A 181 -13.86 4.99 12.06
N TYR A 182 -12.59 4.77 11.74
CA TYR A 182 -11.85 3.63 12.31
C TYR A 182 -11.76 3.71 13.83
N LYS A 183 -11.53 4.90 14.38
CA LYS A 183 -11.50 5.13 15.82
C LYS A 183 -12.87 4.87 16.45
N GLU A 184 -13.95 5.36 15.83
CA GLU A 184 -15.34 5.14 16.25
C GLU A 184 -15.71 3.66 16.24
N ALA A 185 -15.33 2.93 15.19
CA ALA A 185 -15.53 1.49 15.07
C ALA A 185 -14.59 0.65 15.97
N GLY A 186 -13.68 1.27 16.75
CA GLY A 186 -12.70 0.56 17.57
C GLY A 186 -11.60 -0.17 16.79
N ILE A 187 -11.44 0.13 15.49
CA ILE A 187 -10.50 -0.52 14.59
C ILE A 187 -9.13 0.16 14.68
N LYS A 188 -8.11 -0.59 15.11
CA LYS A 188 -6.74 -0.09 15.29
C LYS A 188 -5.86 -0.40 14.06
N ASP A 189 -4.77 0.37 13.92
CA ASP A 189 -3.73 0.16 12.90
C ASP A 189 -4.27 0.10 11.46
N ALA A 190 -5.34 0.86 11.16
CA ALA A 190 -5.98 0.90 9.86
C ALA A 190 -5.88 2.29 9.21
N ASN A 191 -5.84 2.31 7.89
CA ASN A 191 -5.86 3.50 7.04
C ASN A 191 -6.42 3.12 5.65
N VAL A 192 -6.51 4.08 4.72
CA VAL A 192 -7.04 3.83 3.37
C VAL A 192 -6.30 2.67 2.66
N HIS A 193 -4.98 2.54 2.86
CA HIS A 193 -4.21 1.47 2.21
C HIS A 193 -4.54 0.07 2.77
N VAL A 194 -5.07 -0.01 3.99
CA VAL A 194 -5.55 -1.28 4.56
C VAL A 194 -6.76 -1.81 3.78
N LEU A 195 -7.64 -0.95 3.24
CA LEU A 195 -8.76 -1.38 2.38
C LEU A 195 -8.26 -2.14 1.14
N ARG A 196 -7.22 -1.62 0.49
CA ARG A 196 -6.59 -2.30 -0.66
C ARG A 196 -5.94 -3.63 -0.28
N LYS A 197 -5.29 -3.70 0.88
CA LYS A 197 -4.75 -4.96 1.41
C LYS A 197 -5.87 -5.95 1.71
N THR A 198 -6.98 -5.47 2.25
CA THR A 198 -8.18 -6.27 2.52
C THR A 198 -8.73 -6.89 1.24
N PHE A 199 -8.85 -6.11 0.16
CA PHE A 199 -9.27 -6.63 -1.15
C PHE A 199 -8.40 -7.83 -1.59
N GLY A 200 -7.08 -7.68 -1.61
CA GLY A 200 -6.18 -8.76 -2.00
C GLY A 200 -6.22 -9.96 -1.04
N SER A 201 -6.31 -9.71 0.27
CA SER A 201 -6.40 -10.77 1.29
C SER A 201 -7.69 -11.59 1.15
N LEU A 202 -8.83 -10.92 0.92
CA LEU A 202 -10.12 -11.60 0.73
C LEU A 202 -10.12 -12.47 -0.54
N LEU A 203 -9.56 -11.98 -1.66
CA LEU A 203 -9.47 -12.75 -2.89
C LEU A 203 -8.67 -14.05 -2.69
N ILE A 204 -7.58 -13.99 -1.90
CA ILE A 204 -6.77 -15.18 -1.58
C ILE A 204 -7.53 -16.11 -0.61
N GLN A 205 -8.01 -15.60 0.51
CA GLN A 205 -8.66 -16.41 1.55
C GLN A 205 -9.92 -17.12 1.05
N LYS A 206 -10.70 -16.42 0.19
CA LYS A 206 -11.90 -16.98 -0.43
C LYS A 206 -11.60 -17.79 -1.71
N LYS A 207 -10.30 -17.92 -2.11
CA LYS A 207 -9.86 -18.62 -3.32
C LYS A 207 -10.53 -18.11 -4.61
N LEU A 208 -10.82 -16.80 -4.68
CA LEU A 208 -11.49 -16.16 -5.81
C LEU A 208 -10.54 -15.78 -6.94
N ALA A 209 -9.23 -15.68 -6.67
CA ALA A 209 -8.22 -15.34 -7.66
C ALA A 209 -6.85 -15.89 -7.23
N ASP A 210 -6.02 -16.24 -8.21
CA ASP A 210 -4.62 -16.55 -8.00
C ASP A 210 -3.77 -15.29 -7.80
N ILE A 211 -2.50 -15.49 -7.42
CA ILE A 211 -1.60 -14.39 -7.09
C ILE A 211 -1.26 -13.51 -8.31
N PHE A 212 -1.25 -14.08 -9.52
CA PHE A 212 -1.00 -13.35 -10.76
C PHE A 212 -2.18 -12.43 -11.09
N MET A 213 -3.40 -12.94 -10.95
CA MET A 213 -4.62 -12.15 -11.15
C MET A 213 -4.73 -11.03 -10.13
N ILE A 214 -4.44 -11.31 -8.85
CA ILE A 214 -4.42 -10.28 -7.80
C ILE A 214 -3.36 -9.22 -8.09
N SER A 215 -2.16 -9.62 -8.51
CA SER A 215 -1.09 -8.68 -8.89
C SER A 215 -1.53 -7.76 -10.03
N LYS A 216 -2.22 -8.30 -11.05
CA LYS A 216 -2.77 -7.56 -12.18
C LYS A 216 -3.87 -6.58 -11.72
N LEU A 217 -4.84 -7.04 -10.94
CA LEU A 217 -5.93 -6.21 -10.40
C LEU A 217 -5.39 -5.07 -9.54
N LEU A 218 -4.41 -5.35 -8.69
CA LEU A 218 -3.75 -4.35 -7.87
C LEU A 218 -2.80 -3.43 -8.67
N GLY A 219 -2.38 -3.81 -9.86
CA GLY A 219 -1.42 -3.06 -10.67
C GLY A 219 -0.05 -2.96 -10.00
N HIS A 220 0.47 -4.09 -9.51
CA HIS A 220 1.83 -4.20 -9.04
C HIS A 220 2.78 -4.36 -10.24
N SER A 221 3.95 -3.73 -10.17
CA SER A 221 4.97 -3.82 -11.23
C SER A 221 5.64 -5.20 -11.31
N SER A 222 5.51 -6.01 -10.27
CA SER A 222 6.03 -7.37 -10.18
C SER A 222 5.15 -8.20 -9.25
N VAL A 223 4.92 -9.45 -9.62
CA VAL A 223 4.20 -10.44 -8.79
C VAL A 223 4.88 -10.65 -7.44
N ARG A 224 6.21 -10.52 -7.36
CA ARG A 224 6.98 -10.61 -6.11
C ARG A 224 6.47 -9.62 -5.03
N VAL A 225 5.95 -8.47 -5.44
CA VAL A 225 5.34 -7.51 -4.49
C VAL A 225 4.09 -8.11 -3.87
N THR A 226 3.25 -8.76 -4.67
CA THR A 226 2.04 -9.43 -4.19
C THR A 226 2.41 -10.64 -3.34
N GLU A 227 3.32 -11.47 -3.81
CA GLU A 227 3.82 -12.65 -3.11
C GLU A 227 4.38 -12.28 -1.72
N SER A 228 5.28 -11.31 -1.64
CA SER A 228 5.85 -10.85 -0.35
C SER A 228 4.81 -10.30 0.62
N HIS A 229 3.68 -9.80 0.09
CA HIS A 229 2.58 -9.31 0.93
C HIS A 229 1.64 -10.41 1.41
N TYR A 230 1.49 -11.52 0.67
CA TYR A 230 0.47 -12.54 0.95
C TYR A 230 1.03 -13.95 1.21
N VAL A 231 2.35 -14.08 1.31
CA VAL A 231 3.08 -15.35 1.53
C VAL A 231 2.53 -16.12 2.74
N GLU A 232 2.23 -15.44 3.84
CA GLU A 232 1.69 -16.11 5.05
C GLU A 232 0.30 -16.70 4.79
N LEU A 233 -0.56 -15.99 4.05
CA LEU A 233 -1.91 -16.48 3.68
C LEU A 233 -1.86 -17.63 2.67
N LEU A 234 -0.82 -17.67 1.85
CA LEU A 234 -0.63 -18.75 0.87
C LEU A 234 -0.12 -20.04 1.53
N LYS A 235 0.69 -19.94 2.59
CA LYS A 235 1.23 -21.11 3.31
C LYS A 235 0.14 -22.00 3.95
N GLU A 236 -0.95 -21.40 4.39
CA GLU A 236 -2.08 -22.12 5.00
C GLU A 236 -2.87 -23.00 4.02
N ASN A 237 -2.56 -22.93 2.72
CA ASN A 237 -3.31 -23.58 1.66
C ASN A 237 -2.51 -24.62 0.86
N VAL A 238 -1.30 -25.00 1.29
CA VAL A 238 -0.43 -25.90 0.50
C VAL A 238 -0.88 -27.38 0.58
N GLU A 239 -1.45 -27.81 1.68
CA GLU A 239 -1.85 -29.21 1.88
C GLU A 239 -3.03 -29.64 0.97
N LYS A 240 -4.05 -28.80 0.84
CA LYS A 240 -5.28 -29.11 0.08
C LYS A 240 -5.08 -29.37 -1.41
N PRO A 241 -4.23 -28.62 -2.16
CA PRO A 241 -3.97 -28.94 -3.57
C PRO A 241 -3.32 -30.30 -3.77
N VAL A 242 -2.49 -30.74 -2.84
CA VAL A 242 -1.82 -32.05 -2.95
C VAL A 242 -2.81 -33.16 -2.64
N GLU A 243 -3.63 -33.00 -1.62
CA GLU A 243 -4.70 -33.97 -1.29
C GLU A 243 -5.71 -34.11 -2.44
N GLY A 244 -6.06 -33.01 -3.10
CA GLY A 244 -6.96 -33.06 -4.27
C GLY A 244 -6.44 -33.85 -5.47
N LEU A 245 -5.15 -34.21 -5.50
CA LEU A 245 -4.60 -35.08 -6.54
C LEU A 245 -5.06 -36.53 -6.37
N THR A 246 -5.47 -36.94 -5.16
CA THR A 246 -6.01 -38.28 -4.90
C THR A 246 -7.31 -38.53 -5.66
N ASP A 247 -8.08 -37.48 -5.95
CA ASP A 247 -9.33 -37.55 -6.70
C ASP A 247 -9.09 -37.64 -8.23
N VAL A 248 -7.88 -37.31 -8.68
CA VAL A 248 -7.49 -37.25 -10.11
C VAL A 248 -6.59 -38.42 -10.48
N ILE A 249 -5.70 -38.82 -9.58
CA ILE A 249 -4.77 -39.93 -9.77
C ILE A 249 -5.36 -41.17 -9.10
N LEU A 250 -6.13 -41.93 -9.85
CA LEU A 250 -6.64 -43.22 -9.42
C LEU A 250 -5.52 -44.25 -9.56
N LEU A 251 -4.92 -44.67 -8.48
CA LEU A 251 -4.07 -45.87 -8.42
C LEU A 251 -5.00 -47.05 -8.11
N GLU A 252 -5.19 -47.94 -9.10
CA GLU A 252 -5.81 -49.25 -8.90
C GLU A 252 -4.94 -50.17 -8.01
#